data_c305a0c26ebc8e6fb9148d3b13bfeddb
#
_entry.id   c305a0c26ebc8e6fb9148d3b13bfeddb
#
_cell.length_a   1.000
_cell.length_b   1.000
_cell.length_c   1.000
_cell.angle_alpha   90.00
_cell.angle_beta   90.00
_cell.angle_gamma   90.00
#
_symmetry.space_group_name_H-M   'P 1'
#
loop_
_entity.id
_entity.type
_entity.pdbx_description
1 polymer ?
#
loop_
_entity_poly.entity_id
_entity_poly.type
_entity_poly.pdbx_seq_one_letter_code
_entity_poly.pdbx_strand_id
1 'polypeptide(L)'
;MIYSDTKISHNKKRRVFNESIDSNELKWHQDEYDRIIFVESSNGWKLQMDEELPQDLRVGQKYSINKETYHRVIKGSGDLKIVIIEDNDYIRVPSPVTKQMKKGLVYTKKGGEINRFIEKIVENKVIHKNDLNKIKTFFDNTKEIITLNESCKGKPEKDKKYVKWLLNGGDIGRNWVMSKSI
;
A
#
# COMPACT_ATOMS: atom_id res chain seq x y z
N MET A 1 -26.15 -13.07 5.78
CA MET A 1 -25.06 -12.04 5.67
C MET A 1 -24.06 -12.35 6.77
N ILE A 2 -22.82 -12.62 6.42
CA ILE A 2 -21.77 -13.13 7.33
C ILE A 2 -21.41 -12.12 8.44
N TYR A 3 -21.47 -10.84 8.13
CA TYR A 3 -21.17 -9.72 9.05
C TYR A 3 -21.90 -8.46 8.60
N SER A 4 -21.95 -7.46 9.48
CA SER A 4 -22.38 -6.10 9.16
C SER A 4 -21.21 -5.13 9.31
N ASP A 5 -21.03 -4.23 8.33
CA ASP A 5 -20.00 -3.20 8.35
C ASP A 5 -20.62 -1.82 8.55
N THR A 6 -20.09 -1.05 9.50
CA THR A 6 -20.42 0.37 9.71
C THR A 6 -19.17 1.20 9.43
N LYS A 7 -19.24 2.11 8.44
CA LYS A 7 -18.13 3.00 8.08
C LYS A 7 -17.88 4.02 9.20
N ILE A 8 -16.63 4.17 9.62
CA ILE A 8 -16.18 5.17 10.59
C ILE A 8 -15.44 6.30 9.89
N SER A 9 -14.52 5.98 8.95
CA SER A 9 -13.80 6.95 8.09
C SER A 9 -13.52 6.32 6.73
N HIS A 10 -12.71 6.98 5.88
CA HIS A 10 -12.38 6.47 4.54
C HIS A 10 -11.65 5.11 4.55
N ASN A 11 -10.81 4.85 5.57
CA ASN A 11 -10.03 3.62 5.71
C ASN A 11 -10.36 2.83 6.99
N LYS A 12 -11.45 3.17 7.69
CA LYS A 12 -11.81 2.58 8.99
C LYS A 12 -13.28 2.21 9.04
N LYS A 13 -13.57 0.96 9.41
CA LYS A 13 -14.93 0.44 9.58
C LYS A 13 -15.02 -0.43 10.81
N ARG A 14 -16.20 -0.45 11.45
CA ARG A 14 -16.56 -1.43 12.46
C ARG A 14 -17.24 -2.61 11.79
N ARG A 15 -16.79 -3.81 12.10
CA ARG A 15 -17.40 -5.07 11.66
C ARG A 15 -17.96 -5.83 12.85
N VAL A 16 -19.17 -6.32 12.67
CA VAL A 16 -19.84 -7.17 13.69
C VAL A 16 -20.16 -8.51 13.03
N PHE A 17 -19.62 -9.58 13.59
CA PHE A 17 -20.02 -10.96 13.32
C PHE A 17 -21.03 -11.34 14.38
N ASN A 18 -22.24 -11.65 13.94
CA ASN A 18 -23.31 -12.04 14.88
C ASN A 18 -23.10 -13.48 15.36
N GLU A 19 -23.49 -13.76 16.61
CA GLU A 19 -23.33 -15.10 17.17
C GLU A 19 -24.15 -16.17 16.45
N SER A 20 -25.19 -15.79 15.70
CA SER A 20 -26.01 -16.72 14.91
C SER A 20 -25.34 -17.16 13.59
N ILE A 21 -24.16 -16.63 13.24
CA ILE A 21 -23.46 -17.01 12.00
C ILE A 21 -23.13 -18.50 11.98
N ASP A 22 -23.34 -19.15 10.83
CA ASP A 22 -22.88 -20.50 10.62
C ASP A 22 -21.33 -20.51 10.50
N SER A 23 -20.68 -21.37 11.30
CA SER A 23 -19.21 -21.53 11.25
C SER A 23 -18.69 -21.91 9.86
N ASN A 24 -19.50 -22.58 9.04
CA ASN A 24 -19.16 -22.96 7.68
C ASN A 24 -19.05 -21.77 6.71
N GLU A 25 -19.61 -20.61 7.08
CA GLU A 25 -19.49 -19.37 6.31
C GLU A 25 -18.16 -18.63 6.56
N LEU A 26 -17.48 -18.91 7.67
CA LEU A 26 -16.20 -18.31 8.05
C LEU A 26 -15.03 -18.98 7.31
N LYS A 27 -15.03 -18.81 5.99
CA LYS A 27 -14.07 -19.45 5.08
C LYS A 27 -12.72 -18.76 5.08
N TRP A 28 -11.71 -19.51 4.67
CA TRP A 28 -10.41 -18.96 4.30
C TRP A 28 -10.55 -17.96 3.15
N HIS A 29 -9.94 -16.79 3.29
CA HIS A 29 -9.92 -15.76 2.25
C HIS A 29 -8.65 -14.93 2.35
N GLN A 30 -8.41 -14.10 1.33
CA GLN A 30 -7.34 -13.12 1.29
C GLN A 30 -7.94 -11.72 1.18
N ASP A 31 -7.24 -10.74 1.72
CA ASP A 31 -7.59 -9.34 1.60
C ASP A 31 -6.73 -8.62 0.56
N GLU A 32 -7.31 -7.63 -0.10
CA GLU A 32 -6.62 -6.82 -1.11
C GLU A 32 -5.62 -5.82 -0.48
N TYR A 33 -5.84 -5.45 0.79
CA TYR A 33 -5.05 -4.45 1.52
C TYR A 33 -4.55 -5.02 2.85
N ASP A 34 -3.41 -4.48 3.33
CA ASP A 34 -2.97 -4.70 4.70
C ASP A 34 -4.03 -4.19 5.66
N ARG A 35 -4.30 -4.95 6.71
CA ARG A 35 -5.30 -4.62 7.74
C ARG A 35 -4.71 -4.65 9.13
N ILE A 36 -5.15 -3.70 9.95
CA ILE A 36 -5.03 -3.78 11.39
C ILE A 36 -6.43 -3.94 11.94
N ILE A 37 -6.66 -4.99 12.71
CA ILE A 37 -7.92 -5.18 13.44
C ILE A 37 -7.72 -4.85 14.90
N PHE A 38 -8.64 -4.10 15.49
CA PHE A 38 -8.72 -3.81 16.90
C PHE A 38 -9.97 -4.46 17.46
N VAL A 39 -9.85 -5.28 18.52
CA VAL A 39 -10.95 -6.05 19.08
C VAL A 39 -11.70 -5.23 20.13
N GLU A 40 -12.98 -4.93 19.87
CA GLU A 40 -13.87 -4.23 20.80
C GLU A 40 -14.68 -5.22 21.68
N SER A 41 -15.06 -6.38 21.14
CA SER A 41 -15.79 -7.43 21.87
C SER A 41 -15.45 -8.78 21.27
N SER A 42 -15.14 -9.76 22.12
CA SER A 42 -14.83 -11.13 21.71
C SER A 42 -15.00 -12.07 22.89
N ASN A 43 -15.53 -13.26 22.64
CA ASN A 43 -15.59 -14.34 23.61
C ASN A 43 -15.25 -15.67 22.94
N GLY A 44 -13.97 -16.08 23.05
CA GLY A 44 -13.45 -17.31 22.44
C GLY A 44 -13.30 -17.28 20.93
N TRP A 45 -13.53 -16.14 20.26
CA TRP A 45 -13.26 -15.98 18.85
C TRP A 45 -11.75 -15.96 18.60
N LYS A 46 -11.33 -16.55 17.47
CA LYS A 46 -9.90 -16.65 17.09
C LYS A 46 -9.66 -16.17 15.67
N LEU A 47 -8.46 -15.69 15.44
CA LEU A 47 -7.91 -15.43 14.10
C LEU A 47 -6.92 -16.55 13.78
N GLN A 48 -6.97 -17.09 12.59
CA GLN A 48 -5.99 -18.03 12.09
C GLN A 48 -5.42 -17.52 10.75
N MET A 49 -4.12 -17.36 10.71
CA MET A 49 -3.37 -17.12 9.49
C MET A 49 -2.96 -18.44 8.85
N ASP A 50 -2.66 -18.42 7.54
CA ASP A 50 -2.14 -19.59 6.84
C ASP A 50 -0.84 -20.06 7.48
N GLU A 51 -0.70 -21.40 7.61
CA GLU A 51 0.43 -22.06 8.24
C GLU A 51 0.68 -21.70 9.73
N GLU A 52 -0.26 -20.99 10.39
CA GLU A 52 -0.16 -20.63 11.80
C GLU A 52 -1.25 -21.31 12.67
N LEU A 53 -0.97 -21.44 13.95
CA LEU A 53 -1.97 -21.87 14.91
C LEU A 53 -2.98 -20.74 15.18
N PRO A 54 -4.27 -21.09 15.42
CA PRO A 54 -5.28 -20.11 15.78
C PRO A 54 -4.89 -19.33 17.03
N GLN A 55 -4.92 -17.99 16.97
CA GLN A 55 -4.69 -17.10 18.11
C GLN A 55 -6.00 -16.48 18.61
N ASP A 56 -6.16 -16.35 19.94
CA ASP A 56 -7.33 -15.75 20.53
C ASP A 56 -7.44 -14.26 20.19
N LEU A 57 -8.62 -13.83 19.77
CA LEU A 57 -8.95 -12.41 19.62
C LEU A 57 -9.31 -11.82 20.98
N ARG A 58 -8.36 -11.14 21.62
CA ARG A 58 -8.54 -10.56 22.95
C ARG A 58 -8.98 -9.10 22.88
N VAL A 59 -9.99 -8.74 23.67
CA VAL A 59 -10.50 -7.35 23.76
C VAL A 59 -9.35 -6.39 24.09
N GLY A 60 -9.32 -5.25 23.38
CA GLY A 60 -8.28 -4.23 23.50
C GLY A 60 -6.98 -4.51 22.76
N GLN A 61 -6.81 -5.69 22.16
CA GLN A 61 -5.61 -6.04 21.37
C GLN A 61 -5.75 -5.67 19.89
N LYS A 62 -4.59 -5.52 19.24
CA LYS A 62 -4.47 -5.29 17.81
C LYS A 62 -3.82 -6.49 17.14
N TYR A 63 -4.28 -6.81 15.93
CA TYR A 63 -3.74 -7.88 15.10
C TYR A 63 -3.52 -7.32 13.70
N SER A 64 -2.39 -7.65 13.08
CA SER A 64 -2.07 -7.28 11.70
C SER A 64 -2.36 -8.45 10.77
N ILE A 65 -3.00 -8.15 9.63
CA ILE A 65 -3.27 -9.11 8.56
C ILE A 65 -2.64 -8.52 7.30
N ASN A 66 -1.61 -9.17 6.79
CA ASN A 66 -0.96 -8.73 5.57
C ASN A 66 -1.87 -9.04 4.37
N LYS A 67 -1.88 -8.16 3.38
CA LYS A 67 -2.60 -8.39 2.13
C LYS A 67 -2.16 -9.68 1.46
N GLU A 68 -3.07 -10.27 0.67
CA GLU A 68 -2.81 -11.50 -0.08
C GLU A 68 -2.37 -12.69 0.80
N THR A 69 -2.60 -12.61 2.14
CA THR A 69 -2.35 -13.70 3.08
C THR A 69 -3.66 -14.39 3.42
N TYR A 70 -3.71 -15.71 3.25
CA TYR A 70 -4.88 -16.49 3.64
C TYR A 70 -5.10 -16.45 5.14
N HIS A 71 -6.31 -16.15 5.52
CA HIS A 71 -6.71 -16.12 6.93
C HIS A 71 -8.20 -16.41 7.07
N ARG A 72 -8.62 -16.74 8.29
CA ARG A 72 -10.01 -16.91 8.66
C ARG A 72 -10.26 -16.50 10.11
N VAL A 73 -11.50 -16.22 10.41
CA VAL A 73 -12.00 -16.09 11.78
C VAL A 73 -12.61 -17.43 12.20
N ILE A 74 -12.34 -17.87 13.41
CA ILE A 74 -12.94 -19.07 14.01
C ILE A 74 -13.94 -18.60 15.04
N LYS A 75 -15.17 -19.14 14.96
CA LYS A 75 -16.29 -18.74 15.79
C LYS A 75 -16.04 -19.04 17.27
N GLY A 76 -16.36 -18.07 18.11
CA GLY A 76 -16.51 -18.19 19.54
C GLY A 76 -17.98 -18.17 19.96
N SER A 77 -18.28 -17.61 21.11
CA SER A 77 -19.64 -17.36 21.65
C SER A 77 -19.94 -15.87 21.70
N GLY A 78 -21.21 -15.49 21.54
CA GLY A 78 -21.64 -14.11 21.44
C GLY A 78 -21.12 -13.42 20.16
N ASP A 79 -21.35 -12.12 20.05
CA ASP A 79 -20.90 -11.32 18.92
C ASP A 79 -19.40 -11.01 18.98
N LEU A 80 -18.73 -11.10 17.83
CA LEU A 80 -17.41 -10.51 17.66
C LEU A 80 -17.55 -9.09 17.09
N LYS A 81 -17.01 -8.09 17.79
CA LYS A 81 -16.95 -6.70 17.31
C LYS A 81 -15.51 -6.29 17.15
N ILE A 82 -15.14 -5.90 15.93
CA ILE A 82 -13.81 -5.45 15.60
C ILE A 82 -13.86 -4.13 14.83
N VAL A 83 -12.83 -3.32 15.00
CA VAL A 83 -12.56 -2.19 14.12
C VAL A 83 -11.46 -2.61 13.16
N ILE A 84 -11.73 -2.49 11.86
CA ILE A 84 -10.80 -2.76 10.78
C ILE A 84 -10.27 -1.43 10.28
N ILE A 85 -8.94 -1.31 10.21
CA ILE A 85 -8.24 -0.21 9.57
C ILE A 85 -7.53 -0.81 8.36
N GLU A 86 -7.93 -0.39 7.16
CA GLU A 86 -7.34 -0.84 5.90
C GLU A 86 -6.27 0.17 5.48
N ASP A 87 -5.05 -0.29 5.25
CA ASP A 87 -3.99 0.56 4.71
C ASP A 87 -4.13 0.65 3.19
N ASN A 88 -5.18 1.38 2.76
CA ASN A 88 -5.44 1.69 1.36
C ASN A 88 -4.91 3.05 0.94
N ASP A 89 -4.21 3.76 1.82
CA ASP A 89 -3.59 5.05 1.52
C ASP A 89 -2.26 4.89 0.77
N TYR A 90 -1.69 3.69 0.80
CA TYR A 90 -0.50 3.35 0.05
C TYR A 90 -0.84 2.57 -1.23
N ILE A 91 -0.13 2.91 -2.30
CA ILE A 91 -0.26 2.27 -3.61
C ILE A 91 1.06 1.59 -3.93
N ARG A 92 1.00 0.33 -4.35
CA ARG A 92 2.18 -0.40 -4.80
C ARG A 92 2.74 0.20 -6.07
N VAL A 93 4.03 0.51 -6.06
CA VAL A 93 4.76 1.05 -7.21
C VAL A 93 5.32 -0.12 -8.03
N PRO A 94 4.97 -0.24 -9.32
CA PRO A 94 5.46 -1.34 -10.16
C PRO A 94 6.99 -1.37 -10.27
N SER A 95 7.56 -2.57 -10.35
CA SER A 95 9.00 -2.75 -10.47
C SER A 95 9.64 -2.01 -11.64
N PRO A 96 9.03 -1.89 -12.84
CA PRO A 96 9.58 -1.07 -13.91
C PRO A 96 9.68 0.41 -13.55
N VAL A 97 8.71 0.95 -12.78
CA VAL A 97 8.73 2.35 -12.31
C VAL A 97 9.84 2.56 -11.29
N THR A 98 9.92 1.69 -10.28
CA THR A 98 11.00 1.78 -9.27
C THR A 98 12.39 1.61 -9.86
N LYS A 99 12.53 0.84 -10.96
CA LYS A 99 13.78 0.71 -11.70
C LYS A 99 14.22 2.04 -12.33
N GLN A 100 13.29 2.82 -12.89
CA GLN A 100 13.60 4.16 -13.42
C GLN A 100 13.95 5.13 -12.26
N MET A 101 13.19 5.11 -11.19
CA MET A 101 13.49 5.93 -10.00
C MET A 101 14.88 5.61 -9.44
N LYS A 102 15.25 4.33 -9.35
CA LYS A 102 16.58 3.89 -8.90
C LYS A 102 17.70 4.44 -9.82
N LYS A 103 17.48 4.46 -11.13
CA LYS A 103 18.42 5.07 -12.08
C LYS A 103 18.59 6.57 -11.82
N GLY A 104 17.49 7.30 -11.58
CA GLY A 104 17.52 8.71 -11.17
C GLY A 104 18.29 8.93 -9.85
N LEU A 105 18.11 8.06 -8.86
CA LEU A 105 18.85 8.12 -7.59
C LEU A 105 20.35 7.92 -7.77
N VAL A 106 20.78 7.04 -8.67
CA VAL A 106 22.20 6.86 -8.97
C VAL A 106 22.80 8.14 -9.53
N TYR A 107 22.07 8.87 -10.38
CA TYR A 107 22.55 10.12 -10.95
C TYR A 107 22.55 11.27 -9.94
N THR A 108 21.54 11.37 -9.06
CA THR A 108 21.56 12.38 -7.98
C THR A 108 22.71 12.16 -7.02
N LYS A 109 23.01 10.92 -6.62
CA LYS A 109 24.15 10.61 -5.76
C LYS A 109 25.49 10.99 -6.40
N LYS A 110 25.64 10.77 -7.71
CA LYS A 110 26.83 11.23 -8.47
C LYS A 110 26.95 12.75 -8.51
N GLY A 111 25.80 13.46 -8.51
CA GLY A 111 25.73 14.92 -8.42
C GLY A 111 25.86 15.48 -7.02
N GLY A 112 26.08 14.63 -6.00
CA GLY A 112 26.22 15.04 -4.58
C GLY A 112 24.91 15.31 -3.87
N GLU A 113 23.77 14.97 -4.46
CA GLU A 113 22.43 15.16 -3.86
C GLU A 113 21.88 13.84 -3.31
N ILE A 114 21.06 13.95 -2.24
CA ILE A 114 20.35 12.81 -1.64
C ILE A 114 18.84 13.06 -1.73
N ASN A 115 18.12 12.12 -2.32
CA ASN A 115 16.66 12.16 -2.39
C ASN A 115 16.04 11.04 -1.53
N ARG A 116 15.93 11.29 -0.21
CA ARG A 116 15.41 10.33 0.77
C ARG A 116 13.97 9.90 0.51
N PHE A 117 13.16 10.77 -0.08
CA PHE A 117 11.77 10.47 -0.42
C PHE A 117 11.70 9.37 -1.48
N ILE A 118 12.42 9.52 -2.59
CA ILE A 118 12.46 8.51 -3.66
C ILE A 118 13.17 7.23 -3.19
N GLU A 119 14.21 7.33 -2.33
CA GLU A 119 14.85 6.16 -1.74
C GLU A 119 13.83 5.28 -1.01
N LYS A 120 12.99 5.86 -0.13
CA LYS A 120 11.93 5.12 0.58
C LYS A 120 10.93 4.44 -0.36
N ILE A 121 10.52 5.13 -1.45
CA ILE A 121 9.62 4.55 -2.44
C ILE A 121 10.27 3.34 -3.13
N VAL A 122 11.55 3.45 -3.50
CA VAL A 122 12.28 2.38 -4.18
C VAL A 122 12.50 1.17 -3.28
N GLU A 123 12.79 1.40 -1.99
CA GLU A 123 13.00 0.35 -0.99
C GLU A 123 11.69 -0.38 -0.66
N ASN A 124 10.65 0.36 -0.30
CA ASN A 124 9.38 -0.19 0.17
C ASN A 124 8.45 -0.60 -0.97
N LYS A 125 8.70 -0.12 -2.19
CA LYS A 125 7.86 -0.34 -3.38
C LYS A 125 6.41 0.11 -3.21
N VAL A 126 6.18 1.09 -2.34
CA VAL A 126 4.88 1.72 -2.08
C VAL A 126 5.01 3.23 -2.03
N ILE A 127 3.93 3.92 -2.37
CA ILE A 127 3.81 5.37 -2.28
C ILE A 127 2.46 5.74 -1.66
N HIS A 128 2.46 6.70 -0.76
CA HIS A 128 1.22 7.25 -0.22
C HIS A 128 0.46 8.02 -1.32
N LYS A 129 -0.88 7.95 -1.34
CA LYS A 129 -1.73 8.61 -2.35
C LYS A 129 -1.45 10.10 -2.51
N ASN A 130 -1.27 10.82 -1.38
CA ASN A 130 -0.93 12.24 -1.43
C ASN A 130 0.40 12.52 -2.13
N ASP A 131 1.37 11.62 -1.99
CA ASP A 131 2.68 11.75 -2.63
C ASP A 131 2.62 11.33 -4.10
N LEU A 132 1.74 10.38 -4.44
CA LEU A 132 1.47 10.04 -5.83
C LEU A 132 0.85 11.24 -6.57
N ASN A 133 -0.02 12.01 -5.92
CA ASN A 133 -0.56 13.26 -6.47
C ASN A 133 0.54 14.28 -6.78
N LYS A 134 1.61 14.37 -5.97
CA LYS A 134 2.76 15.24 -6.27
C LYS A 134 3.49 14.79 -7.54
N ILE A 135 3.66 13.47 -7.73
CA ILE A 135 4.26 12.92 -8.95
C ILE A 135 3.34 13.16 -10.15
N LYS A 136 2.02 13.00 -9.99
CA LYS A 136 1.03 13.31 -11.03
C LYS A 136 1.12 14.76 -11.47
N THR A 137 1.10 15.71 -10.51
CA THR A 137 1.25 17.14 -10.78
C THR A 137 2.55 17.47 -11.50
N PHE A 138 3.65 16.78 -11.18
CA PHE A 138 4.90 16.94 -11.92
C PHE A 138 4.72 16.58 -13.39
N PHE A 139 4.07 15.48 -13.72
CA PHE A 139 3.83 15.06 -15.11
C PHE A 139 2.81 15.93 -15.83
N ASP A 140 1.76 16.40 -15.13
CA ASP A 140 0.76 17.33 -15.69
C ASP A 140 1.43 18.67 -16.13
N ASN A 141 2.40 19.13 -15.34
CA ASN A 141 3.17 20.34 -15.63
C ASN A 141 4.30 20.11 -16.66
N THR A 142 4.67 18.85 -16.93
CA THR A 142 5.73 18.47 -17.86
C THR A 142 5.09 17.88 -19.13
N LYS A 143 4.71 18.75 -20.08
CA LYS A 143 3.96 18.39 -21.29
C LYS A 143 4.72 17.47 -22.23
N GLU A 144 6.05 17.51 -22.21
CA GLU A 144 6.93 16.80 -23.12
C GLU A 144 7.61 15.60 -22.44
N ILE A 145 7.94 14.58 -23.23
CA ILE A 145 8.83 13.50 -22.79
C ILE A 145 10.24 14.07 -22.68
N ILE A 146 10.87 13.90 -21.52
CA ILE A 146 12.23 14.38 -21.28
C ILE A 146 13.23 13.29 -21.63
N THR A 147 14.00 13.52 -22.67
CA THR A 147 15.13 12.68 -23.08
C THR A 147 16.44 13.27 -22.58
N LEU A 148 17.45 12.42 -22.48
CA LEU A 148 18.80 12.88 -22.12
C LEU A 148 19.34 13.83 -23.20
N ASN A 149 19.80 15.01 -22.77
CA ASN A 149 20.41 15.97 -23.67
C ASN A 149 21.72 15.38 -24.26
N GLU A 150 21.92 15.55 -25.57
CA GLU A 150 23.10 15.05 -26.30
C GLU A 150 24.41 15.53 -25.67
N SER A 151 24.46 16.79 -25.22
CA SER A 151 25.64 17.35 -24.53
C SER A 151 25.96 16.69 -23.19
N CYS A 152 25.02 15.92 -22.63
CA CYS A 152 25.14 15.22 -21.33
C CYS A 152 25.32 13.71 -21.49
N LYS A 153 25.43 13.14 -22.70
CA LYS A 153 25.51 11.69 -22.93
C LYS A 153 26.57 10.98 -22.08
N GLY A 154 27.73 11.58 -21.87
CA GLY A 154 28.81 11.02 -21.04
C GLY A 154 28.65 11.28 -19.53
N LYS A 155 27.79 12.20 -19.14
CA LYS A 155 27.59 12.65 -17.76
C LYS A 155 26.09 12.94 -17.50
N PRO A 156 25.21 11.91 -17.49
CA PRO A 156 23.76 12.10 -17.36
C PRO A 156 23.33 12.84 -16.08
N GLU A 157 24.13 12.76 -15.01
CA GLU A 157 23.93 13.47 -13.75
C GLU A 157 23.93 15.00 -13.90
N LYS A 158 24.50 15.54 -14.97
CA LYS A 158 24.50 16.97 -15.29
C LYS A 158 23.18 17.45 -15.91
N ASP A 159 22.41 16.56 -16.52
CA ASP A 159 21.08 16.88 -17.06
C ASP A 159 20.02 16.83 -15.94
N LYS A 160 19.86 17.93 -15.23
CA LYS A 160 18.91 18.04 -14.10
C LYS A 160 17.47 17.76 -14.51
N LYS A 161 17.03 18.09 -15.74
CA LYS A 161 15.68 17.82 -16.22
C LYS A 161 15.48 16.31 -16.41
N TYR A 162 16.40 15.65 -17.05
CA TYR A 162 16.38 14.21 -17.27
C TYR A 162 16.45 13.42 -15.94
N VAL A 163 17.34 13.81 -15.03
CA VAL A 163 17.43 13.20 -13.70
C VAL A 163 16.12 13.33 -12.95
N LYS A 164 15.50 14.53 -12.95
CA LYS A 164 14.21 14.76 -12.31
C LYS A 164 13.09 13.93 -12.95
N TRP A 165 13.11 13.77 -14.27
CA TRP A 165 12.19 12.89 -15.00
C TRP A 165 12.29 11.43 -14.51
N LEU A 166 13.51 10.90 -14.42
CA LEU A 166 13.76 9.54 -13.93
C LEU A 166 13.35 9.35 -12.48
N LEU A 167 13.57 10.33 -11.59
CA LEU A 167 13.17 10.29 -10.19
C LEU A 167 11.66 10.15 -10.05
N ASN A 168 10.87 10.67 -10.98
CA ASN A 168 9.43 10.49 -11.02
C ASN A 168 8.98 9.22 -11.76
N GLY A 169 9.90 8.37 -12.18
CA GLY A 169 9.62 7.07 -12.81
C GLY A 169 9.74 7.05 -14.35
N GLY A 170 10.18 8.16 -14.98
CA GLY A 170 10.31 8.24 -16.43
C GLY A 170 8.98 8.07 -17.18
N ASP A 171 9.03 7.66 -18.44
CA ASP A 171 7.84 7.43 -19.28
C ASP A 171 6.91 6.37 -18.69
N ILE A 172 7.50 5.31 -18.14
CA ILE A 172 6.75 4.22 -17.50
C ILE A 172 6.01 4.74 -16.26
N GLY A 173 6.68 5.59 -15.46
CA GLY A 173 6.08 6.24 -14.30
C GLY A 173 4.94 7.16 -14.67
N ARG A 174 5.11 7.97 -15.72
CA ARG A 174 4.06 8.83 -16.26
C ARG A 174 2.81 8.02 -16.63
N ASN A 175 2.96 7.00 -17.45
CA ASN A 175 1.86 6.17 -17.90
C ASN A 175 1.14 5.49 -16.71
N TRP A 176 1.92 4.98 -15.75
CA TRP A 176 1.38 4.35 -14.56
C TRP A 176 0.60 5.33 -13.68
N VAL A 177 1.15 6.52 -13.38
CA VAL A 177 0.49 7.53 -12.53
C VAL A 177 -0.79 8.04 -13.19
N MET A 178 -0.75 8.31 -14.50
CA MET A 178 -1.92 8.80 -15.26
C MET A 178 -3.04 7.76 -15.36
N SER A 179 -2.73 6.47 -15.23
CA SER A 179 -3.73 5.40 -15.18
C SER A 179 -4.46 5.28 -13.84
N LYS A 180 -4.05 6.04 -12.81
CA LYS A 180 -4.65 5.96 -11.47
C LYS A 180 -5.75 7.02 -11.31
N SER A 181 -6.94 6.55 -10.95
CA SER A 181 -8.03 7.40 -10.46
C SER A 181 -7.72 7.75 -9.00
N ILE A 182 -7.23 8.96 -8.76
CA ILE A 182 -6.83 9.45 -7.43
C ILE A 182 -7.72 10.64 -7.11
#